data_72c2fd22fa576e8c8a8fab1b8b803c5a
#
_entry.id   72c2fd22fa576e8c8a8fab1b8b803c5a
#
_cell.length_a   1.000
_cell.length_b   1.000
_cell.length_c   1.000
_cell.angle_alpha   90.00
_cell.angle_beta   90.00
_cell.angle_gamma   90.00
#
_symmetry.space_group_name_H-M   'P 1'
#
loop_
_entity.id
_entity.type
_entity.pdbx_description
1 polymer ?
#
loop_
_entity_poly.entity_id
_entity_poly.type
_entity_poly.pdbx_seq_one_letter_code
_entity_poly.pdbx_strand_id
1 'polypeptide(L)'
;MSNRNTDRECDILFIDECSTVSNKDMRDILEKAAFKLLVLVGDVFQIEAILFGNWFSIARKFVPETSVFELSKPYRSTNERLLTIWDRVRKLQDDILEPMVKGKYTVRLDESIFEHTEDDEIILCLNYDGLYGINNINRFLQSSNPSPAIVWGINTYKIGDPILFNESERFAPLIYNNMKGRIKDIEVTENKIRFDVELDIAITDWDAEGYDFTLVGTSERGNSIISF
;
A
#
# COMPACT_ATOMS: atom_id res chain seq x y z
N MET A 1 -1.88 -23.79 -35.48
CA MET A 1 -1.83 -23.91 -34.04
C MET A 1 -0.53 -23.24 -33.59
N SER A 2 -0.56 -22.03 -33.12
CA SER A 2 0.64 -21.33 -32.68
C SER A 2 1.09 -21.91 -31.35
N ASN A 3 2.34 -22.36 -31.28
CA ASN A 3 3.01 -22.70 -30.02
C ASN A 3 3.01 -21.42 -29.13
N ARG A 4 2.05 -21.31 -28.22
CA ARG A 4 2.10 -20.31 -27.19
C ARG A 4 3.24 -20.73 -26.26
N ASN A 5 4.29 -19.94 -26.22
CA ASN A 5 5.32 -20.07 -25.23
C ASN A 5 4.67 -19.63 -23.91
N THR A 6 4.09 -20.57 -23.17
CA THR A 6 3.45 -20.31 -21.87
C THR A 6 4.53 -20.32 -20.83
N ASP A 7 4.84 -19.14 -20.27
CA ASP A 7 5.88 -18.99 -19.26
C ASP A 7 5.46 -19.58 -17.89
N ARG A 8 4.14 -19.71 -17.67
CA ARG A 8 3.57 -20.27 -16.44
C ARG A 8 2.29 -21.05 -16.71
N GLU A 9 2.16 -22.20 -16.08
CA GLU A 9 0.97 -23.05 -16.11
C GLU A 9 0.44 -23.24 -14.68
N CYS A 10 -0.89 -23.07 -14.51
CA CYS A 10 -1.57 -23.27 -13.23
C CYS A 10 -3.00 -23.77 -13.46
N ASP A 11 -3.60 -24.39 -12.45
CA ASP A 11 -5.01 -24.81 -12.54
C ASP A 11 -5.95 -23.61 -12.35
N ILE A 12 -5.62 -22.73 -11.39
CA ILE A 12 -6.43 -21.55 -11.06
C ILE A 12 -5.51 -20.33 -11.03
N LEU A 13 -5.88 -19.30 -11.78
CA LEU A 13 -5.23 -18.00 -11.73
C LEU A 13 -6.17 -17.00 -11.04
N PHE A 14 -5.70 -16.44 -9.91
CA PHE A 14 -6.36 -15.32 -9.25
C PHE A 14 -5.68 -14.02 -9.65
N ILE A 15 -6.46 -13.04 -10.05
CA ILE A 15 -5.99 -11.66 -10.26
C ILE A 15 -6.78 -10.77 -9.32
N ASP A 16 -6.09 -10.23 -8.32
CA ASP A 16 -6.66 -9.28 -7.37
C ASP A 16 -6.46 -7.84 -7.86
N GLU A 17 -7.25 -6.91 -7.33
CA GLU A 17 -7.25 -5.49 -7.71
C GLU A 17 -7.37 -5.26 -9.23
N CYS A 18 -8.23 -6.05 -9.88
CA CYS A 18 -8.41 -6.04 -11.34
C CYS A 18 -8.78 -4.68 -11.93
N SER A 19 -9.37 -3.76 -11.15
CA SER A 19 -9.67 -2.40 -11.57
C SER A 19 -8.42 -1.60 -11.93
N THR A 20 -7.27 -1.94 -11.36
CA THR A 20 -5.98 -1.26 -11.59
C THR A 20 -5.17 -1.85 -12.75
N VAL A 21 -5.56 -3.01 -13.27
CA VAL A 21 -4.88 -3.71 -14.37
C VAL A 21 -5.28 -3.11 -15.71
N SER A 22 -4.30 -2.65 -16.49
CA SER A 22 -4.56 -2.08 -17.82
C SER A 22 -4.99 -3.12 -18.86
N ASN A 23 -5.59 -2.66 -19.97
CA ASN A 23 -5.93 -3.53 -21.09
C ASN A 23 -4.71 -4.27 -21.66
N LYS A 24 -3.55 -3.60 -21.69
CA LYS A 24 -2.30 -4.19 -22.17
C LYS A 24 -1.83 -5.30 -21.26
N ASP A 25 -1.77 -5.03 -19.94
CA ASP A 25 -1.28 -5.99 -18.97
C ASP A 25 -2.19 -7.22 -18.92
N MET A 26 -3.52 -7.02 -18.94
CA MET A 26 -4.46 -8.13 -18.99
C MET A 26 -4.30 -8.98 -20.24
N ARG A 27 -4.11 -8.37 -21.40
CA ARG A 27 -3.81 -9.10 -22.63
C ARG A 27 -2.53 -9.90 -22.49
N ASP A 28 -1.47 -9.31 -21.98
CA ASP A 28 -0.16 -9.96 -21.81
C ASP A 28 -0.27 -11.16 -20.85
N ILE A 29 -1.07 -11.05 -19.77
CA ILE A 29 -1.38 -12.17 -18.87
C ILE A 29 -2.10 -13.29 -19.63
N LEU A 30 -3.15 -12.98 -20.38
CA LEU A 30 -3.93 -13.97 -21.13
C LEU A 30 -3.13 -14.64 -22.25
N GLU A 31 -2.13 -13.97 -22.80
CA GLU A 31 -1.25 -14.52 -23.84
C GLU A 31 -0.16 -15.43 -23.28
N LYS A 32 0.35 -15.13 -22.06
CA LYS A 32 1.51 -15.80 -21.46
C LYS A 32 1.18 -16.87 -20.43
N ALA A 33 -0.01 -16.82 -19.81
CA ALA A 33 -0.42 -17.78 -18.81
C ALA A 33 -1.36 -18.86 -19.39
N ALA A 34 -1.20 -20.11 -18.97
CA ALA A 34 -2.13 -21.20 -19.20
C ALA A 34 -2.84 -21.55 -17.88
N PHE A 35 -4.16 -21.50 -17.88
CA PHE A 35 -4.98 -21.80 -16.69
C PHE A 35 -6.30 -22.46 -17.11
N LYS A 36 -6.89 -23.21 -16.18
CA LYS A 36 -8.23 -23.83 -16.36
C LYS A 36 -9.35 -22.94 -15.85
N LEU A 37 -9.08 -22.18 -14.79
CA LEU A 37 -10.03 -21.24 -14.19
C LEU A 37 -9.34 -19.89 -13.94
N LEU A 38 -9.99 -18.81 -14.35
CA LEU A 38 -9.58 -17.44 -14.05
C LEU A 38 -10.55 -16.84 -13.05
N VAL A 39 -10.03 -16.36 -11.94
CA VAL A 39 -10.79 -15.65 -10.90
C VAL A 39 -10.32 -14.20 -10.88
N LEU A 40 -11.24 -13.29 -11.17
CA LEU A 40 -11.01 -11.85 -11.18
C LEU A 40 -11.64 -11.21 -9.97
N VAL A 41 -10.85 -10.52 -9.16
CA VAL A 41 -11.28 -9.81 -7.97
C VAL A 41 -10.96 -8.33 -8.13
N GLY A 42 -11.88 -7.43 -7.81
CA GLY A 42 -11.66 -6.00 -7.94
C GLY A 42 -12.89 -5.19 -7.55
N ASP A 43 -12.71 -3.90 -7.43
CA ASP A 43 -13.79 -2.94 -7.13
C ASP A 43 -13.86 -1.87 -8.20
N VAL A 44 -14.95 -1.85 -8.97
CA VAL A 44 -15.19 -0.87 -10.06
C VAL A 44 -15.39 0.56 -9.57
N PHE A 45 -15.52 0.78 -8.25
CA PHE A 45 -15.64 2.09 -7.63
C PHE A 45 -14.30 2.60 -7.07
N GLN A 46 -13.23 1.79 -7.15
CA GLN A 46 -11.88 2.21 -6.81
C GLN A 46 -11.18 2.87 -8.00
N ILE A 47 -9.92 3.28 -7.79
CA ILE A 47 -9.11 3.91 -8.83
C ILE A 47 -8.94 2.95 -10.00
N GLU A 48 -9.22 3.44 -11.20
CA GLU A 48 -9.00 2.71 -12.45
C GLU A 48 -7.51 2.63 -12.78
N ALA A 49 -7.18 1.78 -13.76
CA ALA A 49 -5.82 1.64 -14.25
C ALA A 49 -5.24 2.99 -14.72
N ILE A 50 -4.00 3.28 -14.32
CA ILE A 50 -3.27 4.49 -14.77
C ILE A 50 -3.02 4.43 -16.28
N LEU A 51 -2.68 3.26 -16.80
CA LEU A 51 -2.58 3.02 -18.22
C LEU A 51 -3.96 2.76 -18.83
N PHE A 52 -4.10 3.04 -20.13
CA PHE A 52 -5.38 2.91 -20.82
C PHE A 52 -6.04 1.54 -20.61
N GLY A 53 -7.29 1.58 -20.15
CA GLY A 53 -8.18 0.45 -20.11
C GLY A 53 -9.12 0.43 -18.91
N ASN A 54 -10.35 0.02 -19.21
CA ASN A 54 -11.41 -0.21 -18.21
C ASN A 54 -12.09 -1.55 -18.50
N TRP A 55 -11.27 -2.56 -18.82
CA TRP A 55 -11.75 -3.88 -19.21
C TRP A 55 -12.52 -4.58 -18.09
N PHE A 56 -12.11 -4.39 -16.83
CA PHE A 56 -12.74 -5.05 -15.69
C PHE A 56 -14.19 -4.63 -15.52
N SER A 57 -14.50 -3.34 -15.63
CA SER A 57 -15.88 -2.83 -15.56
C SER A 57 -16.75 -3.39 -16.70
N ILE A 58 -16.13 -3.70 -17.84
CA ILE A 58 -16.81 -4.20 -19.02
C ILE A 58 -16.94 -5.73 -18.97
N ALA A 59 -15.97 -6.43 -18.39
CA ALA A 59 -15.89 -7.91 -18.37
C ALA A 59 -17.18 -8.56 -17.83
N ARG A 60 -17.79 -7.96 -16.82
CA ARG A 60 -19.07 -8.42 -16.26
C ARG A 60 -20.17 -8.61 -17.30
N LYS A 61 -20.16 -7.83 -18.39
CA LYS A 61 -21.17 -7.91 -19.45
C LYS A 61 -21.01 -9.12 -20.37
N PHE A 62 -19.84 -9.78 -20.31
CA PHE A 62 -19.46 -10.87 -21.21
C PHE A 62 -19.36 -12.23 -20.51
N VAL A 63 -19.55 -12.26 -19.19
CA VAL A 63 -19.58 -13.50 -18.41
C VAL A 63 -21.02 -13.81 -17.94
N PRO A 64 -21.37 -15.10 -17.74
CA PRO A 64 -22.68 -15.46 -17.19
C PRO A 64 -22.91 -14.82 -15.83
N GLU A 65 -24.13 -14.38 -15.54
CA GLU A 65 -24.47 -13.79 -14.22
C GLU A 65 -24.19 -14.75 -13.05
N THR A 66 -24.32 -16.05 -13.28
CA THR A 66 -23.96 -17.08 -12.28
C THR A 66 -22.49 -17.15 -11.93
N SER A 67 -21.63 -16.50 -12.73
CA SER A 67 -20.18 -16.41 -12.52
C SER A 67 -19.76 -15.06 -11.88
N VAL A 68 -20.73 -14.20 -11.57
CA VAL A 68 -20.48 -12.89 -10.97
C VAL A 68 -20.99 -12.86 -9.55
N PHE A 69 -20.12 -12.57 -8.61
CA PHE A 69 -20.44 -12.47 -7.19
C PHE A 69 -20.04 -11.09 -6.67
N GLU A 70 -20.92 -10.46 -5.91
CA GLU A 70 -20.66 -9.19 -5.24
C GLU A 70 -20.54 -9.39 -3.73
N LEU A 71 -19.40 -9.00 -3.16
CA LEU A 71 -19.20 -8.99 -1.73
C LEU A 71 -19.83 -7.74 -1.15
N SER A 72 -21.02 -7.88 -0.57
CA SER A 72 -21.81 -6.74 -0.07
C SER A 72 -21.58 -6.40 1.40
N LYS A 73 -21.02 -7.34 2.19
CA LYS A 73 -20.82 -7.15 3.62
C LYS A 73 -19.41 -6.63 3.92
N PRO A 74 -19.27 -5.41 4.45
CA PRO A 74 -17.98 -4.90 4.89
C PRO A 74 -17.55 -5.56 6.22
N TYR A 75 -16.28 -5.97 6.31
CA TYR A 75 -15.69 -6.56 7.53
C TYR A 75 -14.62 -5.69 8.18
N ARG A 76 -14.19 -4.61 7.50
CA ARG A 76 -13.12 -3.73 7.99
C ARG A 76 -13.53 -2.82 9.15
N SER A 77 -14.82 -2.60 9.34
CA SER A 77 -15.33 -1.75 10.42
C SER A 77 -16.67 -2.29 10.94
N THR A 78 -16.90 -2.12 12.23
CA THR A 78 -18.20 -2.34 12.89
C THR A 78 -18.93 -1.02 13.18
N ASN A 79 -18.33 0.12 12.82
CA ASN A 79 -18.91 1.44 13.03
C ASN A 79 -19.98 1.72 11.98
N GLU A 80 -21.26 1.54 12.34
CA GLU A 80 -22.39 1.71 11.43
C GLU A 80 -22.48 3.11 10.81
N ARG A 81 -22.06 4.16 11.52
CA ARG A 81 -22.06 5.53 10.98
C ARG A 81 -21.02 5.66 9.87
N LEU A 82 -19.82 5.13 10.09
CA LEU A 82 -18.76 5.12 9.09
C LEU A 82 -19.15 4.30 7.86
N LEU A 83 -19.75 3.14 8.06
CA LEU A 83 -20.26 2.29 6.98
C LEU A 83 -21.34 2.99 6.15
N THR A 84 -22.22 3.76 6.80
CA THR A 84 -23.22 4.58 6.12
C THR A 84 -22.57 5.66 5.25
N ILE A 85 -21.52 6.32 5.75
CA ILE A 85 -20.78 7.32 4.97
C ILE A 85 -20.11 6.66 3.77
N TRP A 86 -19.44 5.52 3.95
CA TRP A 86 -18.81 4.79 2.84
C TRP A 86 -19.82 4.39 1.75
N ASP A 87 -21.01 3.92 2.14
CA ASP A 87 -22.06 3.59 1.18
C ASP A 87 -22.54 4.82 0.39
N ARG A 88 -22.66 5.96 1.04
CA ARG A 88 -23.02 7.23 0.38
C ARG A 88 -21.94 7.71 -0.57
N VAL A 89 -20.66 7.63 -0.17
CA VAL A 89 -19.51 7.97 -1.02
C VAL A 89 -19.49 7.05 -2.24
N ARG A 90 -19.65 5.73 -2.03
CA ARG A 90 -19.70 4.75 -3.11
C ARG A 90 -20.82 5.02 -4.12
N LYS A 91 -21.97 5.50 -3.64
CA LYS A 91 -23.13 5.85 -4.47
C LYS A 91 -23.08 7.25 -5.04
N LEU A 92 -22.02 8.01 -4.78
CA LEU A 92 -21.84 9.41 -5.19
C LEU A 92 -23.04 10.30 -4.82
N GLN A 93 -23.55 10.16 -3.60
CA GLN A 93 -24.69 10.98 -3.12
C GLN A 93 -24.23 12.41 -2.82
N ASP A 94 -25.07 13.40 -3.15
CA ASP A 94 -24.72 14.82 -3.02
C ASP A 94 -24.64 15.30 -1.56
N ASP A 95 -25.27 14.59 -0.61
CA ASP A 95 -25.40 14.99 0.79
C ASP A 95 -24.33 14.36 1.71
N ILE A 96 -23.16 14.00 1.18
CA ILE A 96 -22.09 13.34 1.91
C ILE A 96 -21.46 14.23 3.00
N LEU A 97 -21.30 15.53 2.72
CA LEU A 97 -20.55 16.43 3.59
C LEU A 97 -21.21 16.64 4.95
N GLU A 98 -22.54 16.76 5.01
CA GLU A 98 -23.25 17.01 6.27
C GLU A 98 -23.04 15.90 7.32
N PRO A 99 -23.25 14.59 7.00
CA PRO A 99 -22.97 13.50 7.96
C PRO A 99 -21.49 13.37 8.30
N MET A 100 -20.56 13.72 7.39
CA MET A 100 -19.13 13.73 7.69
C MET A 100 -18.77 14.77 8.75
N VAL A 101 -19.28 16.00 8.62
CA VAL A 101 -19.05 17.09 9.58
C VAL A 101 -19.72 16.78 10.92
N LYS A 102 -21.00 16.36 10.92
CA LYS A 102 -21.74 15.98 12.13
C LYS A 102 -21.10 14.77 12.85
N GLY A 103 -20.55 13.84 12.10
CA GLY A 103 -19.86 12.66 12.65
C GLY A 103 -18.43 12.92 13.10
N LYS A 104 -17.92 14.14 12.91
CA LYS A 104 -16.52 14.53 13.15
C LYS A 104 -15.49 13.72 12.35
N TYR A 105 -15.89 13.20 11.18
CA TYR A 105 -14.98 12.53 10.22
C TYR A 105 -14.23 13.52 9.33
N THR A 106 -14.62 14.79 9.37
CA THR A 106 -13.90 15.89 8.72
C THR A 106 -13.66 16.98 9.75
N VAL A 107 -12.48 17.54 9.71
CA VAL A 107 -12.08 18.70 10.50
C VAL A 107 -11.63 19.81 9.58
N ARG A 108 -11.58 21.02 10.10
CA ARG A 108 -11.00 22.15 9.38
C ARG A 108 -9.51 21.87 9.14
N LEU A 109 -9.03 22.23 7.96
CA LEU A 109 -7.63 22.12 7.63
C LEU A 109 -6.85 23.25 8.31
N ASP A 110 -6.28 22.96 9.46
CA ASP A 110 -5.45 23.84 10.27
C ASP A 110 -4.27 23.06 10.88
N GLU A 111 -3.57 23.64 11.84
CA GLU A 111 -2.38 23.06 12.44
C GLU A 111 -2.66 21.75 13.20
N SER A 112 -3.91 21.50 13.58
CA SER A 112 -4.28 20.27 14.30
C SER A 112 -4.09 18.97 13.50
N ILE A 113 -3.98 19.06 12.17
CA ILE A 113 -3.68 17.90 11.33
C ILE A 113 -2.31 17.26 11.66
N PHE A 114 -1.44 18.01 12.31
CA PHE A 114 -0.12 17.54 12.69
C PHE A 114 -0.06 17.01 14.13
N GLU A 115 -1.15 17.13 14.89
CA GLU A 115 -1.32 16.53 16.20
C GLU A 115 -1.76 15.07 16.00
N HIS A 116 -0.79 14.17 15.75
CA HIS A 116 -1.10 12.75 15.73
C HIS A 116 -1.13 12.22 17.17
N THR A 117 -2.08 11.37 17.47
CA THR A 117 -2.33 10.86 18.82
C THR A 117 -1.92 9.40 18.99
N GLU A 118 -1.72 8.68 17.89
CA GLU A 118 -1.48 7.24 17.92
C GLU A 118 -0.37 6.83 16.94
N ASP A 119 0.45 5.86 17.34
CA ASP A 119 1.56 5.33 16.52
C ASP A 119 1.09 4.61 15.24
N ASP A 120 -0.21 4.35 15.11
CA ASP A 120 -0.78 3.61 13.98
C ASP A 120 -1.53 4.48 12.96
N GLU A 121 -1.33 5.78 12.98
CA GLU A 121 -1.91 6.68 11.99
C GLU A 121 -1.12 6.68 10.68
N ILE A 122 -1.84 6.82 9.57
CA ILE A 122 -1.28 7.04 8.23
C ILE A 122 -1.93 8.29 7.64
N ILE A 123 -1.11 9.25 7.23
CA ILE A 123 -1.57 10.46 6.56
C ILE A 123 -1.50 10.24 5.05
N LEU A 124 -2.66 10.29 4.39
CA LEU A 124 -2.74 10.20 2.94
C LEU A 124 -2.76 11.60 2.33
N CYS A 125 -1.78 11.89 1.47
CA CYS A 125 -1.67 13.15 0.76
C CYS A 125 -2.00 12.96 -0.72
N LEU A 126 -2.73 13.92 -1.31
CA LEU A 126 -3.08 13.89 -2.74
C LEU A 126 -1.92 14.31 -3.65
N ASN A 127 -0.96 15.08 -3.13
CA ASN A 127 0.14 15.64 -3.90
C ASN A 127 1.49 15.40 -3.20
N TYR A 128 2.56 15.43 -3.98
CA TYR A 128 3.92 15.38 -3.44
C TYR A 128 4.36 16.73 -2.86
N ASP A 129 4.04 17.83 -3.53
CA ASP A 129 4.49 19.17 -3.19
C ASP A 129 3.33 20.06 -2.72
N GLY A 130 3.69 21.25 -2.17
CA GLY A 130 2.76 22.20 -1.59
C GLY A 130 2.62 22.05 -0.08
N LEU A 131 1.83 22.94 0.53
CA LEU A 131 1.69 23.03 1.98
C LEU A 131 1.21 21.69 2.61
N TYR A 132 0.31 21.01 1.95
CA TYR A 132 -0.27 19.73 2.38
C TYR A 132 0.21 18.55 1.53
N GLY A 133 1.31 18.73 0.80
CA GLY A 133 1.98 17.67 0.06
C GLY A 133 2.79 16.76 0.98
N ILE A 134 2.96 15.50 0.59
CA ILE A 134 3.65 14.47 1.39
C ILE A 134 5.05 14.92 1.82
N ASN A 135 5.79 15.62 0.94
CA ASN A 135 7.13 16.10 1.24
C ASN A 135 7.14 17.11 2.40
N ASN A 136 6.18 18.03 2.41
CA ASN A 136 6.10 19.06 3.46
C ASN A 136 5.58 18.48 4.77
N ILE A 137 4.59 17.60 4.72
CA ILE A 137 4.05 16.92 5.89
C ILE A 137 5.12 16.04 6.55
N ASN A 138 5.86 15.27 5.77
CA ASN A 138 6.95 14.45 6.30
C ASN A 138 8.04 15.31 6.98
N ARG A 139 8.43 16.44 6.38
CA ARG A 139 9.39 17.37 7.00
C ARG A 139 8.87 17.93 8.33
N PHE A 140 7.58 18.27 8.35
CA PHE A 140 6.97 18.79 9.57
C PHE A 140 6.94 17.74 10.68
N LEU A 141 6.45 16.54 10.39
CA LEU A 141 6.43 15.42 11.35
C LEU A 141 7.85 15.06 11.81
N GLN A 142 8.81 15.00 10.89
CA GLN A 142 10.21 14.75 11.22
C GLN A 142 10.82 15.86 12.10
N SER A 143 10.30 17.09 12.07
CA SER A 143 10.80 18.19 12.89
C SER A 143 10.60 17.94 14.39
N SER A 144 9.62 17.15 14.78
CA SER A 144 9.37 16.74 16.18
C SER A 144 10.36 15.69 16.68
N ASN A 145 11.06 14.99 15.76
CA ASN A 145 12.08 14.02 16.13
C ASN A 145 13.39 14.74 16.51
N PRO A 146 13.86 14.65 17.77
CA PRO A 146 15.06 15.36 18.24
C PRO A 146 16.38 14.77 17.77
N SER A 147 16.37 13.59 17.14
CA SER A 147 17.60 12.93 16.67
C SER A 147 18.33 13.77 15.64
N PRO A 148 19.66 13.69 15.59
CA PRO A 148 20.46 14.41 14.58
C PRO A 148 20.02 14.06 13.17
N ALA A 149 19.94 15.07 12.31
CA ALA A 149 19.58 14.90 10.91
C ALA A 149 20.79 14.40 10.10
N ILE A 150 20.59 13.37 9.31
CA ILE A 150 21.53 12.82 8.36
C ILE A 150 21.04 13.14 6.96
N VAL A 151 21.80 13.94 6.21
CA VAL A 151 21.45 14.36 4.85
C VAL A 151 22.12 13.42 3.85
N TRP A 152 21.33 12.83 2.95
CA TRP A 152 21.81 12.01 1.86
C TRP A 152 21.08 12.36 0.56
N GLY A 153 21.83 12.93 -0.39
CA GLY A 153 21.23 13.48 -1.60
C GLY A 153 20.26 14.61 -1.31
N ILE A 154 19.01 14.46 -1.73
CA ILE A 154 17.94 15.45 -1.50
C ILE A 154 17.10 15.13 -0.24
N ASN A 155 17.36 14.00 0.40
CA ASN A 155 16.58 13.51 1.53
C ASN A 155 17.29 13.73 2.86
N THR A 156 16.50 13.81 3.92
CA THR A 156 16.96 13.90 5.30
C THR A 156 16.35 12.75 6.07
N TYR A 157 17.19 12.06 6.84
CA TYR A 157 16.81 10.93 7.66
C TYR A 157 17.22 11.15 9.11
N LYS A 158 16.45 10.59 10.04
CA LYS A 158 16.79 10.60 11.47
C LYS A 158 16.54 9.23 12.07
N ILE A 159 17.37 8.84 13.03
CA ILE A 159 17.09 7.67 13.87
C ILE A 159 15.76 7.89 14.59
N GLY A 160 14.91 6.88 14.59
CA GLY A 160 13.56 6.94 15.15
C GLY A 160 12.47 7.34 14.14
N ASP A 161 12.82 7.78 12.92
CA ASP A 161 11.81 8.07 11.90
C ASP A 161 11.05 6.80 11.51
N PRO A 162 9.72 6.89 11.38
CA PRO A 162 8.93 5.81 10.82
C PRO A 162 9.19 5.69 9.31
N ILE A 163 9.16 4.46 8.81
CA ILE A 163 9.21 4.18 7.39
C ILE A 163 8.06 3.29 6.97
N LEU A 164 7.71 3.37 5.70
CA LEU A 164 6.72 2.52 5.05
C LEU A 164 7.35 1.88 3.83
N PHE A 165 7.34 0.55 3.78
CA PHE A 165 7.84 -0.18 2.62
C PHE A 165 6.81 -0.12 1.49
N ASN A 166 7.23 0.29 0.29
CA ASN A 166 6.39 0.41 -0.89
C ASN A 166 6.94 -0.31 -2.13
N GLU A 167 8.04 -1.05 -1.99
CA GLU A 167 8.63 -1.87 -3.04
C GLU A 167 8.57 -3.36 -2.65
N SER A 168 7.52 -4.05 -3.10
CA SER A 168 7.32 -5.46 -2.77
C SER A 168 8.31 -6.40 -3.44
N GLU A 169 8.81 -6.07 -4.64
CA GLU A 169 9.69 -6.98 -5.39
C GLU A 169 11.08 -7.10 -4.77
N ARG A 170 11.62 -6.01 -4.23
CA ARG A 170 12.96 -5.96 -3.67
C ARG A 170 13.10 -6.81 -2.40
N PHE A 171 12.07 -6.84 -1.57
CA PHE A 171 12.10 -7.45 -0.25
C PHE A 171 11.18 -8.67 -0.12
N ALA A 172 10.51 -9.05 -1.23
CA ALA A 172 9.59 -10.18 -1.25
C ALA A 172 10.31 -11.52 -0.98
N PRO A 173 9.61 -12.50 -0.40
CA PRO A 173 8.21 -12.44 0.04
C PRO A 173 8.02 -12.01 1.50
N LEU A 174 9.09 -11.73 2.24
CA LEU A 174 9.03 -11.53 3.69
C LEU A 174 8.56 -10.11 4.07
N ILE A 175 8.95 -9.11 3.27
CA ILE A 175 8.52 -7.73 3.46
C ILE A 175 7.61 -7.35 2.30
N TYR A 176 6.42 -6.89 2.62
CA TYR A 176 5.38 -6.55 1.65
C TYR A 176 5.01 -5.07 1.72
N ASN A 177 4.31 -4.61 0.70
CA ASN A 177 3.84 -3.23 0.63
C ASN A 177 3.00 -2.83 1.84
N ASN A 178 3.21 -1.60 2.28
CA ASN A 178 2.59 -1.00 3.48
C ASN A 178 3.03 -1.60 4.82
N MET A 179 4.06 -2.46 4.84
CA MET A 179 4.69 -2.85 6.09
C MET A 179 5.37 -1.63 6.70
N LYS A 180 5.19 -1.45 7.99
CA LYS A 180 5.78 -0.36 8.75
C LYS A 180 7.10 -0.79 9.37
N GLY A 181 7.96 0.19 9.61
CA GLY A 181 9.19 0.01 10.35
C GLY A 181 9.65 1.33 10.96
N ARG A 182 10.69 1.26 11.77
CA ARG A 182 11.32 2.42 12.41
C ARG A 182 12.83 2.34 12.29
N ILE A 183 13.46 3.42 11.86
CA ILE A 183 14.92 3.50 11.71
C ILE A 183 15.57 3.38 13.10
N LYS A 184 16.44 2.39 13.26
CA LYS A 184 17.21 2.16 14.50
C LYS A 184 18.64 2.68 14.39
N ASP A 185 19.23 2.54 13.22
CA ASP A 185 20.58 3.05 12.93
C ASP A 185 20.72 3.45 11.47
N ILE A 186 21.68 4.33 11.20
CA ILE A 186 21.99 4.83 9.86
C ILE A 186 23.51 4.89 9.71
N GLU A 187 24.04 4.11 8.79
CA GLU A 187 25.44 4.14 8.43
C GLU A 187 25.64 4.82 7.07
N VAL A 188 26.49 5.85 7.03
CA VAL A 188 26.80 6.59 5.79
C VAL A 188 28.27 6.34 5.42
N THR A 189 28.48 5.87 4.19
CA THR A 189 29.80 5.77 3.57
C THR A 189 29.86 6.72 2.38
N GLU A 190 31.03 6.87 1.72
CA GLU A 190 31.18 7.78 0.57
C GLU A 190 30.13 7.57 -0.54
N ASN A 191 29.71 6.33 -0.78
CA ASN A 191 28.87 5.98 -1.93
C ASN A 191 27.56 5.27 -1.56
N LYS A 192 27.31 4.98 -0.28
CA LYS A 192 26.17 4.21 0.17
C LYS A 192 25.65 4.74 1.49
N ILE A 193 24.35 4.64 1.65
CA ILE A 193 23.65 4.76 2.93
C ILE A 193 23.04 3.42 3.24
N ARG A 194 23.15 2.97 4.49
CA ARG A 194 22.56 1.74 5.01
C ARG A 194 21.65 2.07 6.19
N PHE A 195 20.53 1.42 6.25
CA PHE A 195 19.54 1.57 7.32
C PHE A 195 19.41 0.25 8.07
N ASP A 196 19.43 0.32 9.39
CA ASP A 196 18.92 -0.74 10.25
C ASP A 196 17.51 -0.35 10.69
N VAL A 197 16.53 -1.20 10.38
CA VAL A 197 15.12 -0.91 10.59
C VAL A 197 14.46 -1.99 11.41
N GLU A 198 13.83 -1.58 12.51
CA GLU A 198 12.92 -2.43 13.28
C GLU A 198 11.58 -2.49 12.54
N LEU A 199 11.16 -3.70 12.18
CA LEU A 199 9.85 -3.95 11.59
C LEU A 199 8.77 -4.01 12.67
N ASP A 200 7.49 -3.88 12.28
CA ASP A 200 6.36 -4.08 13.20
C ASP A 200 6.01 -5.57 13.40
N ILE A 201 6.80 -6.48 12.81
CA ILE A 201 6.61 -7.92 12.88
C ILE A 201 7.91 -8.65 13.22
N ALA A 202 7.77 -9.90 13.70
CA ALA A 202 8.86 -10.85 13.79
C ALA A 202 8.94 -11.70 12.50
N ILE A 203 10.10 -11.73 11.87
CA ILE A 203 10.41 -12.65 10.77
C ILE A 203 11.08 -13.87 11.38
N THR A 204 10.53 -15.04 11.11
CA THR A 204 11.03 -16.32 11.66
C THR A 204 12.03 -17.03 10.77
N ASP A 205 12.15 -16.63 9.52
CA ASP A 205 13.10 -17.18 8.56
C ASP A 205 14.41 -16.41 8.62
N TRP A 206 15.42 -17.01 9.23
CA TRP A 206 16.76 -16.43 9.37
C TRP A 206 17.68 -16.76 8.18
N ASP A 207 17.28 -17.69 7.32
CA ASP A 207 18.01 -18.06 6.11
C ASP A 207 17.66 -17.09 4.97
N ALA A 208 18.00 -15.83 5.16
CA ALA A 208 17.75 -14.76 4.18
C ALA A 208 18.75 -14.80 2.99
N GLU A 209 19.26 -15.93 2.58
CA GLU A 209 20.06 -16.05 1.38
C GLU A 209 19.22 -15.69 0.15
N GLY A 210 19.59 -14.59 -0.51
CA GLY A 210 18.95 -14.12 -1.74
C GLY A 210 18.00 -12.94 -1.57
N TYR A 211 17.83 -12.39 -0.37
CA TYR A 211 17.10 -11.15 -0.14
C TYR A 211 18.01 -9.93 -0.19
N ASP A 212 17.45 -8.78 -0.59
CA ASP A 212 18.15 -7.49 -0.59
C ASP A 212 18.26 -6.86 0.82
N PHE A 213 18.13 -7.66 1.86
CA PHE A 213 18.32 -7.26 3.25
C PHE A 213 18.91 -8.39 4.08
N THR A 214 19.46 -8.05 5.24
CA THR A 214 19.95 -9.01 6.22
C THR A 214 19.25 -8.82 7.55
N LEU A 215 18.91 -9.94 8.23
CA LEU A 215 18.42 -9.91 9.61
C LEU A 215 19.62 -9.65 10.53
N VAL A 216 19.60 -8.55 11.27
CA VAL A 216 20.71 -8.13 12.16
C VAL A 216 20.38 -8.32 13.63
N GLY A 217 19.13 -8.54 13.98
CA GLY A 217 18.74 -8.74 15.37
C GLY A 217 17.24 -8.82 15.60
N THR A 218 16.89 -8.82 16.88
CA THR A 218 15.51 -8.75 17.37
C THR A 218 15.44 -7.68 18.44
N SER A 219 14.41 -6.84 18.41
CA SER A 219 14.20 -5.81 19.40
C SER A 219 13.68 -6.37 20.73
N GLU A 220 13.66 -5.55 21.78
CA GLU A 220 13.07 -5.91 23.08
C GLU A 220 11.57 -6.28 22.97
N ARG A 221 10.89 -5.79 21.96
CA ARG A 221 9.48 -6.12 21.65
C ARG A 221 9.30 -7.43 20.90
N GLY A 222 10.39 -8.10 20.53
CA GLY A 222 10.37 -9.33 19.72
C GLY A 222 10.29 -9.10 18.22
N ASN A 223 10.32 -7.86 17.76
CA ASN A 223 10.28 -7.51 16.34
C ASN A 223 11.63 -7.70 15.66
N SER A 224 11.63 -8.09 14.39
CA SER A 224 12.86 -8.25 13.62
C SER A 224 13.49 -6.92 13.26
N ILE A 225 14.82 -6.86 13.31
CA ILE A 225 15.63 -5.74 12.82
C ILE A 225 16.34 -6.19 11.57
N ILE A 226 16.15 -5.46 10.49
CA ILE A 226 16.77 -5.72 9.19
C ILE A 226 17.72 -4.60 8.79
N SER A 227 18.74 -4.93 8.00
CA SER A 227 19.70 -3.98 7.41
C SER A 227 19.62 -4.05 5.88
N PHE A 228 19.55 -2.89 5.20
CA PHE A 228 19.52 -2.76 3.74
C PHE A 228 20.12 -1.48 3.21
#